data_6f98c1bc4535b958d49f4de2706e0b68
#
_entry.id   6f98c1bc4535b958d49f4de2706e0b68
#
_cell.length_a   1.000
_cell.length_b   1.000
_cell.length_c   1.000
_cell.angle_alpha   90.00
_cell.angle_beta   90.00
_cell.angle_gamma   90.00
#
_symmetry.space_group_name_H-M   'P 1'
#
loop_
_entity.id
_entity.type
_entity.pdbx_description
1 polymer ?
#
loop_
_entity_poly.entity_id
_entity_poly.type
_entity_poly.pdbx_seq_one_letter_code
_entity_poly.pdbx_strand_id
1 'polypeptide(L)'
;MSTKYFKGQLIKHPNRPEWGIGVVIKDSDENILNVSFEIVGTKVLSLEYTEPEIVGSSPISEVEFKRRVEKHRIYVDEPFIDIYHDLKSKYPSHVVIIEKGMWYRMLEKDALFFQKEFKYQIVEHAIDVIGAGFPSWFLESLTKKLRKLEIPYLIVSQLPNPNNAKWQRKVSEIFPSKQ
;
A
#
# COMPACT_ATOMS: atom_id res chain seq x y z
N MET A 1 34.26 -1.36 3.28
CA MET A 1 33.61 -2.55 3.89
C MET A 1 32.47 -3.01 3.00
N SER A 2 32.27 -4.30 2.89
CA SER A 2 31.30 -4.86 1.95
C SER A 2 29.87 -4.67 2.49
N THR A 3 29.01 -4.05 1.71
CA THR A 3 27.58 -3.99 1.98
C THR A 3 27.03 -5.41 2.11
N LYS A 4 26.43 -5.74 3.26
CA LYS A 4 25.93 -7.08 3.54
C LYS A 4 24.54 -7.35 2.96
N TYR A 5 23.70 -6.30 2.87
CA TYR A 5 22.35 -6.37 2.34
C TYR A 5 22.12 -5.30 1.29
N PHE A 6 21.45 -5.67 0.21
CA PHE A 6 21.21 -4.77 -0.93
C PHE A 6 19.73 -4.42 -1.05
N LYS A 7 19.45 -3.21 -1.53
CA LYS A 7 18.11 -2.76 -1.85
C LYS A 7 17.33 -3.78 -2.67
N GLY A 8 16.12 -4.09 -2.27
CA GLY A 8 15.22 -5.02 -2.94
C GLY A 8 15.34 -6.47 -2.48
N GLN A 9 16.36 -6.84 -1.69
CA GLN A 9 16.44 -8.17 -1.11
C GLN A 9 15.25 -8.45 -0.19
N LEU A 10 14.79 -9.69 -0.22
CA LEU A 10 13.76 -10.19 0.69
C LEU A 10 14.44 -10.86 1.88
N ILE A 11 14.02 -10.48 3.07
CA ILE A 11 14.58 -10.98 4.32
C ILE A 11 13.50 -11.39 5.31
N LYS A 12 13.87 -12.22 6.30
CA LYS A 12 13.09 -12.48 7.50
C LYS A 12 13.87 -12.06 8.74
N HIS A 13 13.15 -11.53 9.73
CA HIS A 13 13.75 -11.24 11.02
C HIS A 13 13.86 -12.53 11.85
N PRO A 14 15.06 -12.92 12.32
CA PRO A 14 15.26 -14.25 12.96
C PRO A 14 14.42 -14.44 14.23
N ASN A 15 14.25 -13.38 15.02
CA ASN A 15 13.55 -13.41 16.31
C ASN A 15 12.13 -12.83 16.25
N ARG A 16 11.61 -12.48 15.07
CA ARG A 16 10.31 -11.85 14.86
C ARG A 16 9.62 -12.41 13.62
N PRO A 17 9.34 -13.71 13.57
CA PRO A 17 8.69 -14.34 12.41
C PRO A 17 7.30 -13.74 12.13
N GLU A 18 6.64 -13.21 13.16
CA GLU A 18 5.36 -12.53 13.05
C GLU A 18 5.39 -11.21 12.27
N TRP A 19 6.58 -10.68 11.96
CA TRP A 19 6.69 -9.48 11.11
C TRP A 19 6.52 -9.80 9.61
N GLY A 20 6.57 -11.07 9.24
CA GLY A 20 6.47 -11.53 7.86
C GLY A 20 7.76 -11.30 7.07
N ILE A 21 7.64 -11.28 5.75
CA ILE A 21 8.77 -10.98 4.86
C ILE A 21 9.00 -9.48 4.80
N GLY A 22 10.27 -9.07 4.87
CA GLY A 22 10.69 -7.68 4.71
C GLY A 22 11.40 -7.45 3.38
N VAL A 23 11.26 -6.25 2.83
CA VAL A 23 12.02 -5.77 1.68
C VAL A 23 13.05 -4.76 2.16
N VAL A 24 14.32 -4.97 1.82
CA VAL A 24 15.39 -4.01 2.11
C VAL A 24 15.16 -2.75 1.30
N ILE A 25 15.03 -1.60 1.98
CA ILE A 25 14.65 -0.32 1.35
C ILE A 25 15.86 0.37 0.70
N LYS A 26 17.01 0.25 1.32
CA LYS A 26 18.30 0.77 0.83
C LYS A 26 19.42 -0.18 1.22
N ASP A 27 20.55 -0.10 0.52
CA ASP A 27 21.74 -0.86 0.87
C ASP A 27 22.10 -0.63 2.34
N SER A 28 22.54 -1.70 3.02
CA SER A 28 22.91 -1.61 4.43
C SER A 28 24.14 -0.72 4.61
N ASP A 29 24.08 0.10 5.64
CA ASP A 29 25.26 0.72 6.23
C ASP A 29 25.95 -0.27 7.20
N GLU A 30 27.12 0.08 7.71
CA GLU A 30 27.95 -0.81 8.53
C GLU A 30 27.17 -1.58 9.59
N ASN A 31 26.24 -0.91 10.30
CA ASN A 31 25.48 -1.52 11.39
C ASN A 31 23.95 -1.31 11.29
N ILE A 32 23.47 -0.70 10.19
CA ILE A 32 22.06 -0.32 10.06
C ILE A 32 21.45 -0.90 8.79
N LEU A 33 20.29 -1.51 8.95
CA LEU A 33 19.48 -2.03 7.86
C LEU A 33 18.05 -1.47 7.93
N ASN A 34 17.62 -0.84 6.84
CA ASN A 34 16.25 -0.33 6.71
C ASN A 34 15.41 -1.32 5.93
N VAL A 35 14.31 -1.78 6.53
CA VAL A 35 13.46 -2.84 6.00
C VAL A 35 12.00 -2.46 6.10
N SER A 36 11.23 -2.75 5.07
CA SER A 36 9.77 -2.66 5.09
C SER A 36 9.19 -4.07 5.21
N PHE A 37 8.62 -4.40 6.37
CA PHE A 37 7.99 -5.69 6.66
C PHE A 37 6.50 -5.69 6.33
N GLU A 38 5.97 -6.84 5.92
CA GLU A 38 4.57 -7.02 5.54
C GLU A 38 3.57 -6.64 6.64
N ILE A 39 3.89 -6.97 7.89
CA ILE A 39 2.95 -6.86 9.01
C ILE A 39 3.16 -5.58 9.81
N VAL A 40 4.41 -5.16 10.00
CA VAL A 40 4.76 -4.08 10.93
C VAL A 40 5.29 -2.81 10.24
N GLY A 41 5.30 -2.79 8.91
CA GLY A 41 5.80 -1.65 8.13
C GLY A 41 7.32 -1.46 8.23
N THR A 42 7.77 -0.23 8.07
CA THR A 42 9.20 0.10 8.03
C THR A 42 9.83 0.05 9.42
N LYS A 43 10.95 -0.66 9.51
CA LYS A 43 11.81 -0.80 10.70
C LYS A 43 13.26 -0.51 10.35
N VAL A 44 13.98 -0.02 11.34
CA VAL A 44 15.44 0.10 11.30
C VAL A 44 16.02 -1.00 12.19
N LEU A 45 16.83 -1.87 11.62
CA LEU A 45 17.47 -2.96 12.35
C LEU A 45 18.93 -2.63 12.61
N SER A 46 19.41 -2.97 13.79
CA SER A 46 20.83 -2.96 14.09
C SER A 46 21.44 -4.30 13.71
N LEU A 47 22.39 -4.31 12.80
CA LEU A 47 23.11 -5.50 12.36
C LEU A 47 24.13 -6.00 13.40
N GLU A 48 24.39 -5.21 14.43
CA GLU A 48 25.19 -5.63 15.59
C GLU A 48 24.45 -6.69 16.42
N TYR A 49 23.11 -6.59 16.51
CA TYR A 49 22.28 -7.48 17.34
C TYR A 49 21.37 -8.40 16.54
N THR A 50 21.26 -8.18 15.25
CA THR A 50 20.31 -8.93 14.41
C THR A 50 20.96 -9.28 13.08
N GLU A 51 20.95 -10.56 12.72
CA GLU A 51 21.37 -11.05 11.42
C GLU A 51 20.15 -11.60 10.66
N PRO A 52 19.48 -10.76 9.84
CA PRO A 52 18.32 -11.20 9.05
C PRO A 52 18.67 -12.29 8.05
N GLU A 53 17.76 -13.26 7.90
CA GLU A 53 17.86 -14.30 6.89
C GLU A 53 17.45 -13.78 5.52
N ILE A 54 18.30 -13.94 4.51
CA ILE A 54 17.96 -13.61 3.12
C ILE A 54 17.11 -14.75 2.55
N VAL A 55 15.86 -14.44 2.18
CA VAL A 55 14.91 -15.40 1.59
C VAL A 55 14.69 -15.21 0.10
N GLY A 56 15.23 -14.15 -0.47
CA GLY A 56 15.20 -13.88 -1.90
C GLY A 56 16.08 -12.70 -2.27
N SER A 57 16.89 -12.87 -3.30
CA SER A 57 17.87 -11.91 -3.81
C SER A 57 17.75 -11.72 -5.33
N SER A 58 16.52 -11.67 -5.83
CA SER A 58 16.33 -11.39 -7.25
C SER A 58 16.43 -9.89 -7.51
N PRO A 59 17.14 -9.47 -8.56
CA PRO A 59 17.04 -8.11 -9.04
C PRO A 59 15.58 -7.81 -9.38
N ILE A 60 15.02 -6.78 -8.76
CA ILE A 60 13.67 -6.31 -9.07
C ILE A 60 13.75 -4.93 -9.70
N SER A 61 12.81 -4.62 -10.59
CA SER A 61 12.70 -3.28 -11.15
C SER A 61 12.40 -2.25 -10.07
N GLU A 62 12.76 -0.99 -10.30
CA GLU A 62 12.43 0.12 -9.38
C GLU A 62 10.91 0.24 -9.17
N VAL A 63 10.13 -0.04 -10.20
CA VAL A 63 8.66 -0.04 -10.14
C VAL A 63 8.16 -1.14 -9.19
N GLU A 64 8.68 -2.36 -9.34
CA GLU A 64 8.30 -3.48 -8.47
C GLU A 64 8.77 -3.26 -7.03
N PHE A 65 9.96 -2.67 -6.84
CA PHE A 65 10.45 -2.30 -5.53
C PHE A 65 9.52 -1.30 -4.83
N LYS A 66 9.17 -0.19 -5.49
CA LYS A 66 8.24 0.81 -4.95
C LYS A 66 6.89 0.19 -4.60
N ARG A 67 6.37 -0.66 -5.49
CA ARG A 67 5.11 -1.38 -5.28
C ARG A 67 5.14 -2.29 -4.05
N ARG A 68 6.24 -3.03 -3.83
CA ARG A 68 6.40 -3.89 -2.65
C ARG A 68 6.47 -3.08 -1.36
N VAL A 69 7.27 -2.01 -1.35
CA VAL A 69 7.38 -1.12 -0.19
C VAL A 69 6.04 -0.50 0.15
N GLU A 70 5.27 -0.03 -0.83
CA GLU A 70 3.96 0.56 -0.60
C GLU A 70 2.95 -0.43 0.00
N LYS A 71 2.96 -1.68 -0.45
CA LYS A 71 2.12 -2.74 0.14
C LYS A 71 2.43 -3.06 1.60
N HIS A 72 3.62 -2.71 2.08
CA HIS A 72 4.01 -2.90 3.48
C HIS A 72 3.73 -1.67 4.36
N ARG A 73 3.37 -0.53 3.75
CA ARG A 73 3.05 0.68 4.50
C ARG A 73 1.71 0.52 5.22
N ILE A 74 1.72 0.86 6.52
CA ILE A 74 0.52 0.89 7.34
C ILE A 74 0.19 2.34 7.67
N TYR A 75 -1.02 2.76 7.33
CA TYR A 75 -1.61 4.03 7.73
C TYR A 75 -2.35 3.83 9.06
N VAL A 76 -1.98 4.58 10.08
CA VAL A 76 -2.56 4.47 11.42
C VAL A 76 -3.33 5.73 11.76
N ASP A 77 -4.66 5.63 11.84
CA ASP A 77 -5.56 6.73 12.22
C ASP A 77 -5.43 7.99 11.33
N GLU A 78 -4.95 7.79 10.09
CA GLU A 78 -4.82 8.86 9.12
C GLU A 78 -6.16 9.16 8.44
N PRO A 79 -6.52 10.45 8.21
CA PRO A 79 -7.69 10.84 7.43
C PRO A 79 -7.64 10.27 6.01
N PHE A 80 -8.79 9.91 5.45
CA PHE A 80 -8.85 9.37 4.08
C PHE A 80 -8.26 10.29 3.04
N ILE A 81 -8.45 11.60 3.19
CA ILE A 81 -7.95 12.59 2.25
C ILE A 81 -6.43 12.63 2.22
N ASP A 82 -5.78 12.44 3.37
CA ASP A 82 -4.33 12.41 3.49
C ASP A 82 -3.76 11.15 2.85
N ILE A 83 -4.38 9.99 3.10
CA ILE A 83 -4.04 8.72 2.42
C ILE A 83 -4.21 8.86 0.91
N TYR A 84 -5.31 9.47 0.47
CA TYR A 84 -5.59 9.69 -0.94
C TYR A 84 -4.52 10.57 -1.59
N HIS A 85 -4.19 11.72 -1.00
CA HIS A 85 -3.19 12.64 -1.53
C HIS A 85 -1.79 12.03 -1.55
N ASP A 86 -1.41 11.31 -0.50
CA ASP A 86 -0.13 10.59 -0.46
C ASP A 86 -0.03 9.58 -1.62
N LEU A 87 -1.05 8.75 -1.81
CA LEU A 87 -1.07 7.76 -2.88
C LEU A 87 -1.15 8.39 -4.27
N LYS A 88 -1.94 9.47 -4.46
CA LYS A 88 -2.00 10.18 -5.73
C LYS A 88 -0.70 10.85 -6.11
N SER A 89 0.09 11.32 -5.15
CA SER A 89 1.42 11.88 -5.42
C SER A 89 2.40 10.83 -5.96
N LYS A 90 2.29 9.58 -5.49
CA LYS A 90 3.14 8.45 -5.89
C LYS A 90 2.64 7.73 -7.14
N TYR A 91 1.32 7.65 -7.29
CA TYR A 91 0.61 6.92 -8.34
C TYR A 91 -0.44 7.80 -9.01
N PRO A 92 -0.02 8.87 -9.72
CA PRO A 92 -0.95 9.89 -10.24
C PRO A 92 -1.96 9.34 -11.24
N SER A 93 -1.64 8.28 -11.99
CA SER A 93 -2.51 7.65 -12.97
C SER A 93 -3.47 6.60 -12.38
N HIS A 94 -3.22 6.14 -11.15
CA HIS A 94 -4.04 5.09 -10.54
C HIS A 94 -5.28 5.68 -9.86
N VAL A 95 -6.38 4.98 -9.99
CA VAL A 95 -7.58 5.24 -9.17
C VAL A 95 -7.33 4.69 -7.75
N VAL A 96 -7.57 5.50 -6.74
CA VAL A 96 -7.41 5.13 -5.33
C VAL A 96 -8.77 4.77 -4.73
N ILE A 97 -8.89 3.52 -4.27
CA ILE A 97 -10.11 2.94 -3.71
C ILE A 97 -9.85 2.59 -2.25
N ILE A 98 -10.50 3.28 -1.31
CA ILE A 98 -10.23 3.16 0.14
C ILE A 98 -11.39 2.50 0.85
N GLU A 99 -11.13 1.44 1.60
CA GLU A 99 -12.13 0.75 2.43
C GLU A 99 -12.54 1.56 3.66
N LYS A 100 -13.86 1.62 3.91
CA LYS A 100 -14.46 2.19 5.10
C LYS A 100 -15.62 1.31 5.58
N GLY A 101 -15.33 0.41 6.51
CA GLY A 101 -16.31 -0.57 6.97
C GLY A 101 -16.84 -1.43 5.82
N MET A 102 -18.14 -1.39 5.58
CA MET A 102 -18.78 -2.16 4.48
C MET A 102 -18.79 -1.44 3.13
N TRP A 103 -18.07 -0.34 2.98
CA TRP A 103 -18.04 0.48 1.78
C TRP A 103 -16.62 0.73 1.31
N TYR A 104 -16.49 0.97 0.00
CA TYR A 104 -15.29 1.52 -0.62
C TYR A 104 -15.56 2.94 -1.10
N ARG A 105 -14.56 3.81 -1.02
CA ARG A 105 -14.65 5.23 -1.37
C ARG A 105 -13.55 5.62 -2.34
N MET A 106 -13.91 6.41 -3.33
CA MET A 106 -13.01 7.16 -4.19
C MET A 106 -13.24 8.64 -3.91
N LEU A 107 -12.19 9.44 -3.92
CA LEU A 107 -12.25 10.87 -3.58
C LEU A 107 -11.89 11.74 -4.78
N GLU A 108 -12.30 12.99 -4.75
CA GLU A 108 -11.90 14.05 -5.69
C GLU A 108 -11.92 13.63 -7.17
N LYS A 109 -10.73 13.67 -7.82
CA LYS A 109 -10.58 13.35 -9.26
C LYS A 109 -11.04 11.93 -9.60
N ASP A 110 -10.80 10.99 -8.68
CA ASP A 110 -11.19 9.61 -8.89
C ASP A 110 -12.71 9.45 -8.75
N ALA A 111 -13.35 10.19 -7.84
CA ALA A 111 -14.80 10.24 -7.75
C ALA A 111 -15.43 10.83 -9.04
N LEU A 112 -14.89 11.92 -9.58
CA LEU A 112 -15.33 12.50 -10.85
C LEU A 112 -15.13 11.55 -12.03
N PHE A 113 -14.00 10.84 -12.06
CA PHE A 113 -13.76 9.78 -13.05
C PHE A 113 -14.84 8.71 -13.00
N PHE A 114 -15.19 8.22 -11.80
CA PHE A 114 -16.24 7.22 -11.62
C PHE A 114 -17.64 7.74 -11.98
N GLN A 115 -17.94 9.00 -11.71
CA GLN A 115 -19.17 9.63 -12.16
C GLN A 115 -19.26 9.65 -13.68
N LYS A 116 -18.19 10.07 -14.36
CA LYS A 116 -18.16 10.18 -15.81
C LYS A 116 -18.27 8.83 -16.50
N GLU A 117 -17.41 7.87 -16.12
CA GLU A 117 -17.25 6.61 -16.84
C GLU A 117 -18.23 5.52 -16.38
N PHE A 118 -18.62 5.52 -15.11
CA PHE A 118 -19.44 4.46 -14.51
C PHE A 118 -20.78 4.94 -13.93
N LYS A 119 -21.09 6.24 -14.05
CA LYS A 119 -22.34 6.85 -13.56
C LYS A 119 -22.56 6.71 -12.05
N TYR A 120 -21.48 6.68 -11.25
CA TYR A 120 -21.58 6.73 -9.81
C TYR A 120 -22.10 8.10 -9.34
N GLN A 121 -22.85 8.09 -8.24
CA GLN A 121 -23.31 9.34 -7.62
C GLN A 121 -22.16 9.98 -6.84
N ILE A 122 -22.00 11.28 -6.99
CA ILE A 122 -21.11 12.09 -6.17
C ILE A 122 -21.83 12.50 -4.90
N VAL A 123 -21.14 12.36 -3.78
CA VAL A 123 -21.60 12.81 -2.46
C VAL A 123 -20.52 13.66 -1.81
N GLU A 124 -20.92 14.58 -0.96
CA GLU A 124 -19.98 15.27 -0.09
C GLU A 124 -19.45 14.27 0.97
N HIS A 125 -18.15 14.06 0.98
CA HIS A 125 -17.51 13.12 1.91
C HIS A 125 -17.05 13.81 3.20
N ALA A 126 -16.55 15.03 3.09
CA ALA A 126 -16.19 15.96 4.14
C ALA A 126 -16.30 17.39 3.59
N ILE A 127 -16.04 18.39 4.40
CA ILE A 127 -16.06 19.80 3.95
C ILE A 127 -15.11 19.94 2.75
N ASP A 128 -15.65 20.40 1.63
CA ASP A 128 -14.94 20.59 0.36
C ASP A 128 -14.30 19.33 -0.27
N VAL A 129 -14.66 18.14 0.21
CA VAL A 129 -14.18 16.87 -0.34
C VAL A 129 -15.33 16.08 -0.94
N ILE A 130 -15.33 15.95 -2.25
CA ILE A 130 -16.29 15.09 -2.95
C ILE A 130 -15.83 13.64 -2.96
N GLY A 131 -16.78 12.73 -2.95
CA GLY A 131 -16.52 11.30 -2.99
C GLY A 131 -17.58 10.55 -3.80
N ALA A 132 -17.22 9.37 -4.24
CA ALA A 132 -18.13 8.35 -4.76
C ALA A 132 -17.86 7.05 -4.00
N GLY A 133 -18.81 6.13 -3.99
CA GLY A 133 -18.59 4.89 -3.29
C GLY A 133 -19.52 3.77 -3.71
N PHE A 134 -19.18 2.57 -3.26
CA PHE A 134 -19.93 1.35 -3.52
C PHE A 134 -19.79 0.37 -2.34
N PRO A 135 -20.76 -0.55 -2.16
CA PRO A 135 -20.70 -1.57 -1.13
C PRO A 135 -19.56 -2.57 -1.37
N SER A 136 -18.99 -3.12 -0.30
CA SER A 136 -17.82 -4.00 -0.35
C SER A 136 -18.01 -5.25 -1.23
N TRP A 137 -19.22 -5.82 -1.28
CA TRP A 137 -19.51 -6.98 -2.14
C TRP A 137 -19.41 -6.70 -3.64
N PHE A 138 -19.34 -5.44 -4.04
CA PHE A 138 -19.21 -5.03 -5.45
C PHE A 138 -17.75 -4.92 -5.92
N LEU A 139 -16.78 -4.97 -5.01
CA LEU A 139 -15.36 -4.77 -5.29
C LEU A 139 -14.83 -5.71 -6.36
N GLU A 140 -15.12 -7.00 -6.26
CA GLU A 140 -14.64 -8.00 -7.23
C GLU A 140 -15.15 -7.72 -8.65
N SER A 141 -16.42 -7.38 -8.78
CA SER A 141 -17.02 -7.04 -10.08
C SER A 141 -16.39 -5.78 -10.67
N LEU A 142 -16.17 -4.76 -9.83
CA LEU A 142 -15.55 -3.51 -10.25
C LEU A 142 -14.09 -3.72 -10.69
N THR A 143 -13.29 -4.43 -9.90
CA THR A 143 -11.88 -4.67 -10.22
C THR A 143 -11.71 -5.49 -11.49
N LYS A 144 -12.56 -6.49 -11.73
CA LYS A 144 -12.61 -7.21 -13.02
C LYS A 144 -12.87 -6.26 -14.19
N LYS A 145 -13.81 -5.33 -14.03
CA LYS A 145 -14.13 -4.32 -15.04
C LYS A 145 -12.96 -3.36 -15.27
N LEU A 146 -12.34 -2.84 -14.21
CA LEU A 146 -11.17 -1.96 -14.31
C LEU A 146 -10.00 -2.64 -15.03
N ARG A 147 -9.71 -3.91 -14.69
CA ARG A 147 -8.66 -4.70 -15.36
C ARG A 147 -8.96 -4.90 -16.85
N LYS A 148 -10.22 -5.23 -17.20
CA LYS A 148 -10.63 -5.38 -18.60
C LYS A 148 -10.47 -4.09 -19.41
N LEU A 149 -10.69 -2.94 -18.78
CA LEU A 149 -10.51 -1.62 -19.38
C LEU A 149 -9.07 -1.09 -19.24
N GLU A 150 -8.17 -1.87 -18.62
CA GLU A 150 -6.77 -1.50 -18.38
C GLU A 150 -6.60 -0.22 -17.56
N ILE A 151 -7.58 0.09 -16.70
CA ILE A 151 -7.54 1.24 -15.82
C ILE A 151 -6.73 0.87 -14.57
N PRO A 152 -5.60 1.56 -14.30
CA PRO A 152 -4.78 1.26 -13.13
C PRO A 152 -5.48 1.70 -11.85
N TYR A 153 -5.33 0.91 -10.78
CA TYR A 153 -5.96 1.20 -9.49
C TYR A 153 -5.13 0.71 -8.30
N LEU A 154 -5.42 1.29 -7.16
CA LEU A 154 -4.93 0.90 -5.83
C LEU A 154 -6.12 0.58 -4.93
N ILE A 155 -6.04 -0.51 -4.18
CA ILE A 155 -6.98 -0.81 -3.10
C ILE A 155 -6.28 -0.62 -1.78
N VAL A 156 -6.87 0.21 -0.92
CA VAL A 156 -6.46 0.42 0.47
C VAL A 156 -7.45 -0.29 1.36
N SER A 157 -7.03 -1.37 1.99
CA SER A 157 -7.88 -2.18 2.85
C SER A 157 -7.71 -1.81 4.31
N GLN A 158 -8.82 -1.90 5.05
CA GLN A 158 -8.84 -1.77 6.49
C GLN A 158 -8.30 -3.04 7.14
N LEU A 159 -7.39 -2.89 8.09
CA LEU A 159 -6.85 -4.02 8.83
C LEU A 159 -7.75 -4.38 10.00
N PRO A 160 -7.94 -5.67 10.29
CA PRO A 160 -8.61 -6.10 11.51
C PRO A 160 -7.77 -5.65 12.72
N ASN A 161 -8.39 -4.93 13.63
CA ASN A 161 -7.71 -4.48 14.85
C ASN A 161 -8.65 -4.63 16.05
N PRO A 162 -8.80 -5.84 16.59
CA PRO A 162 -9.74 -6.11 17.67
C PRO A 162 -9.38 -5.45 19.00
N ASN A 163 -8.13 -5.06 19.19
CA ASN A 163 -7.61 -4.60 20.50
C ASN A 163 -7.18 -3.13 20.54
N ASN A 164 -7.35 -2.39 19.44
CA ASN A 164 -6.90 -1.00 19.36
C ASN A 164 -8.00 -0.12 18.79
N ALA A 165 -8.28 1.01 19.44
CA ALA A 165 -9.27 1.99 18.98
C ALA A 165 -8.85 2.73 17.69
N LYS A 166 -7.59 2.61 17.28
CA LYS A 166 -7.07 3.25 16.08
C LYS A 166 -7.35 2.43 14.83
N TRP A 167 -7.86 3.09 13.80
CA TRP A 167 -8.03 2.51 12.48
C TRP A 167 -6.69 2.33 11.78
N GLN A 168 -6.45 1.13 11.30
CA GLN A 168 -5.26 0.82 10.49
C GLN A 168 -5.66 0.44 9.08
N ARG A 169 -4.90 0.91 8.09
CA ARG A 169 -5.11 0.63 6.66
C ARG A 169 -3.78 0.38 5.98
N LYS A 170 -3.81 -0.43 4.95
CA LYS A 170 -2.66 -0.63 4.06
C LYS A 170 -3.12 -0.84 2.62
N VAL A 171 -2.20 -0.61 1.69
CA VAL A 171 -2.42 -0.96 0.28
C VAL A 171 -2.41 -2.47 0.15
N SER A 172 -3.55 -3.06 -0.22
CA SER A 172 -3.72 -4.50 -0.39
C SER A 172 -3.52 -4.95 -1.84
N GLU A 173 -3.81 -4.07 -2.79
CA GLU A 173 -3.66 -4.36 -4.21
C GLU A 173 -3.19 -3.14 -5.00
N ILE A 174 -2.30 -3.37 -5.94
CA ILE A 174 -1.88 -2.40 -6.96
C ILE A 174 -1.99 -3.08 -8.31
N PHE A 175 -2.90 -2.60 -9.15
CA PHE A 175 -2.99 -3.04 -10.53
C PHE A 175 -2.18 -2.07 -11.39
N PRO A 176 -1.15 -2.55 -12.09
CA PRO A 176 -0.24 -1.69 -12.84
C PRO A 176 -0.92 -1.03 -14.04
N SER A 177 -0.51 0.20 -14.33
CA SER A 177 -0.69 0.74 -15.67
C SER A 177 0.19 -0.06 -16.64
N LYS A 178 -0.24 -0.21 -17.88
CA LYS A 178 0.69 -0.61 -18.95
C LYS A 178 1.87 0.36 -18.96
N GLN A 179 3.07 -0.19 -18.93
CA GLN A 179 4.29 0.55 -19.21
C GLN A 179 4.38 0.82 -20.71
#